data_cbce4d12c94696caeebf529da96a3624
#
_entry.id   cbce4d12c94696caeebf529da96a3624
#
_cell.length_a   1.000
_cell.length_b   1.000
_cell.length_c   1.000
_cell.angle_alpha   90.00
_cell.angle_beta   90.00
_cell.angle_gamma   90.00
#
_symmetry.space_group_name_H-M   'P 1'
#
loop_
_entity.id
_entity.type
_entity.pdbx_description
1 polymer ?
#
loop_
_entity_poly.entity_id
_entity_poly.type
_entity_poly.pdbx_seq_one_letter_code
_entity_poly.pdbx_strand_id
1 'polypeptide(L)'
;MIESSLRPHMEERSLHLLLQTAIDGANRAVFTRSRQSGGALDGMGSTLCAAVVSDGTALVANVGDSRCYLLREGELSRVTEDHTAVAALLRQGLLTPEEAACHPDRHAITRAIGVEPEVQPDYTVINLKTGDALLLCSDGLYNALPPGELTEALQEVLRGADIHTMINKANAAGGPDNITAVLMHNR
;
A
#
# COMPACT_ATOMS: atom_id res chain seq x y z
N MET A 1 -8.93 1.80 17.19
CA MET A 1 -10.08 0.92 16.82
C MET A 1 -9.61 -0.47 16.38
N ILE A 2 -8.71 -0.62 15.38
CA ILE A 2 -8.24 -1.95 14.93
C ILE A 2 -7.53 -2.71 16.06
N GLU A 3 -6.54 -2.12 16.72
CA GLU A 3 -5.76 -2.78 17.80
C GLU A 3 -6.62 -3.35 18.92
N SER A 4 -7.66 -2.60 19.33
CA SER A 4 -8.56 -3.08 20.42
C SER A 4 -9.47 -4.23 20.01
N SER A 5 -9.59 -4.50 18.71
CA SER A 5 -10.45 -5.54 18.14
C SER A 5 -9.67 -6.76 17.66
N LEU A 6 -8.35 -6.64 17.49
CA LEU A 6 -7.49 -7.78 17.17
C LEU A 6 -7.46 -8.79 18.32
N ARG A 7 -7.58 -10.05 17.99
CA ARG A 7 -7.47 -11.20 18.91
C ARG A 7 -6.49 -12.21 18.31
N PRO A 8 -5.78 -12.99 19.14
CA PRO A 8 -5.02 -14.14 18.66
C PRO A 8 -5.93 -15.13 17.91
N HIS A 9 -5.39 -15.75 16.87
CA HIS A 9 -6.07 -16.80 16.11
C HIS A 9 -7.42 -16.39 15.48
N MET A 10 -7.46 -15.18 14.90
CA MET A 10 -8.64 -14.75 14.14
C MET A 10 -8.69 -15.45 12.79
N GLU A 11 -9.85 -15.99 12.45
CA GLU A 11 -10.13 -16.53 11.12
C GLU A 11 -10.09 -15.43 10.06
N GLU A 12 -9.72 -15.78 8.83
CA GLU A 12 -9.62 -14.86 7.67
C GLU A 12 -10.89 -14.01 7.48
N ARG A 13 -12.07 -14.63 7.61
CA ARG A 13 -13.34 -13.91 7.51
C ARG A 13 -13.49 -12.82 8.57
N SER A 14 -13.01 -13.06 9.77
CA SER A 14 -13.06 -12.09 10.88
C SER A 14 -12.07 -10.95 10.64
N LEU A 15 -10.86 -11.26 10.12
CA LEU A 15 -9.88 -10.26 9.73
C LEU A 15 -10.41 -9.37 8.59
N HIS A 16 -11.06 -9.97 7.60
CA HIS A 16 -11.68 -9.23 6.51
C HIS A 16 -12.75 -8.26 7.01
N LEU A 17 -13.67 -8.73 7.84
CA LEU A 17 -14.73 -7.89 8.42
C LEU A 17 -14.15 -6.76 9.29
N LEU A 18 -13.09 -7.05 10.04
CA LEU A 18 -12.38 -6.06 10.86
C LEU A 18 -11.79 -4.94 9.99
N LEU A 19 -11.03 -5.31 8.95
CA LEU A 19 -10.42 -4.33 8.04
C LEU A 19 -11.48 -3.53 7.29
N GLN A 20 -12.49 -4.19 6.75
CA GLN A 20 -13.58 -3.51 6.05
C GLN A 20 -14.28 -2.50 6.95
N THR A 21 -14.69 -2.90 8.16
CA THR A 21 -15.35 -2.00 9.12
C THR A 21 -14.46 -0.79 9.46
N ALA A 22 -13.16 -1.01 9.63
CA ALA A 22 -12.21 0.05 9.94
C ALA A 22 -12.02 1.01 8.76
N ILE A 23 -11.93 0.49 7.54
CA ILE A 23 -11.79 1.28 6.31
C ILE A 23 -13.06 2.10 6.05
N ASP A 24 -14.24 1.49 6.18
CA ASP A 24 -15.53 2.18 6.04
C ASP A 24 -15.65 3.32 7.07
N GLY A 25 -15.24 3.06 8.31
CA GLY A 25 -15.21 4.08 9.37
C GLY A 25 -14.24 5.23 9.06
N ALA A 26 -13.04 4.92 8.58
CA ALA A 26 -12.05 5.91 8.16
C ALA A 26 -12.56 6.74 6.97
N ASN A 27 -13.10 6.07 5.95
CA ASN A 27 -13.66 6.75 4.78
C ASN A 27 -14.76 7.73 5.17
N ARG A 28 -15.71 7.27 5.99
CA ARG A 28 -16.81 8.13 6.47
C ARG A 28 -16.31 9.32 7.28
N ALA A 29 -15.31 9.13 8.13
CA ALA A 29 -14.76 10.20 8.95
C ALA A 29 -14.10 11.29 8.07
N VAL A 30 -13.26 10.90 7.10
CA VAL A 30 -12.59 11.83 6.18
C VAL A 30 -13.59 12.52 5.28
N PHE A 31 -14.52 11.77 4.66
CA PHE A 31 -15.57 12.31 3.81
C PHE A 31 -16.45 13.34 4.53
N THR A 32 -16.90 13.00 5.75
CA THR A 32 -17.71 13.91 6.56
C THR A 32 -16.94 15.18 6.92
N ARG A 33 -15.66 15.05 7.28
CA ARG A 33 -14.80 16.19 7.61
C ARG A 33 -14.60 17.12 6.41
N SER A 34 -14.36 16.55 5.23
CA SER A 34 -14.26 17.29 3.97
C SER A 34 -15.53 18.13 3.73
N ARG A 35 -16.69 17.49 3.77
CA ARG A 35 -17.99 18.13 3.51
C ARG A 35 -18.36 19.20 4.55
N GLN A 36 -17.99 19.01 5.79
CA GLN A 36 -18.29 19.97 6.87
C GLN A 36 -17.32 21.15 6.92
N SER A 37 -16.29 21.18 6.09
CA SER A 37 -15.25 22.22 6.10
C SER A 37 -15.67 23.56 5.50
N GLY A 38 -16.85 23.64 4.87
CA GLY A 38 -17.29 24.84 4.16
C GLY A 38 -16.42 25.18 2.94
N GLY A 39 -15.82 24.16 2.31
CA GLY A 39 -14.95 24.28 1.14
C GLY A 39 -13.44 24.26 1.46
N ALA A 40 -13.05 24.46 2.73
CA ALA A 40 -11.63 24.54 3.10
C ALA A 40 -10.86 23.22 2.91
N LEU A 41 -11.55 22.07 2.92
CA LEU A 41 -10.98 20.73 2.75
C LEU A 41 -11.67 19.96 1.61
N ASP A 42 -12.20 20.68 0.61
CA ASP A 42 -12.83 20.03 -0.55
C ASP A 42 -11.81 19.12 -1.26
N GLY A 43 -12.25 17.89 -1.54
CA GLY A 43 -11.40 16.87 -2.15
C GLY A 43 -10.35 16.25 -1.21
N MET A 44 -10.43 16.51 0.11
CA MET A 44 -9.56 15.85 1.07
C MET A 44 -9.71 14.32 0.97
N GLY A 45 -8.60 13.65 0.76
CA GLY A 45 -8.54 12.20 0.64
C GLY A 45 -7.15 11.67 0.97
N SER A 46 -7.03 10.35 1.04
CA SER A 46 -5.76 9.67 1.26
C SER A 46 -5.77 8.29 0.61
N THR A 47 -4.60 7.79 0.23
CA THR A 47 -4.41 6.37 -0.04
C THR A 47 -4.40 5.57 1.28
N LEU A 48 -4.61 4.27 1.18
CA LEU A 48 -4.47 3.34 2.29
C LEU A 48 -3.90 2.02 1.78
N CYS A 49 -2.81 1.57 2.39
CA CYS A 49 -2.32 0.22 2.25
C CYS A 49 -2.13 -0.34 3.67
N ALA A 50 -2.84 -1.41 4.00
CA ALA A 50 -2.84 -2.00 5.32
C ALA A 50 -2.70 -3.51 5.25
N ALA A 51 -1.99 -4.10 6.22
CA ALA A 51 -1.88 -5.55 6.35
C ALA A 51 -2.20 -5.96 7.80
N VAL A 52 -2.99 -6.99 7.96
CA VAL A 52 -3.22 -7.67 9.25
C VAL A 52 -2.72 -9.10 9.13
N VAL A 53 -1.90 -9.51 10.09
CA VAL A 53 -1.28 -10.84 10.10
C VAL A 53 -1.82 -11.64 11.30
N SER A 54 -2.29 -12.85 11.04
CA SER A 54 -2.71 -13.83 12.05
C SER A 54 -2.38 -15.23 11.55
N ASP A 55 -1.78 -16.05 12.42
CA ASP A 55 -1.51 -17.48 12.18
C ASP A 55 -0.88 -17.80 10.80
N GLY A 56 0.15 -17.05 10.43
CA GLY A 56 0.85 -17.25 9.16
C GLY A 56 0.09 -16.78 7.92
N THR A 57 -1.05 -16.11 8.11
CA THR A 57 -1.83 -15.51 7.01
C THR A 57 -1.81 -14.00 7.12
N ALA A 58 -1.50 -13.30 6.05
CA ALA A 58 -1.65 -11.85 5.94
C ALA A 58 -2.85 -11.52 5.06
N LEU A 59 -3.74 -10.66 5.55
CA LEU A 59 -4.77 -10.01 4.76
C LEU A 59 -4.32 -8.57 4.48
N VAL A 60 -4.11 -8.27 3.20
CA VAL A 60 -3.72 -6.93 2.73
C VAL A 60 -4.95 -6.25 2.14
N ALA A 61 -5.19 -5.00 2.53
CA ALA A 61 -6.21 -4.12 1.96
C ALA A 61 -5.56 -2.91 1.31
N ASN A 62 -6.01 -2.54 0.11
CA ASN A 62 -5.48 -1.42 -0.65
C ASN A 62 -6.58 -0.48 -1.16
N VAL A 63 -6.34 0.84 -1.04
CA VAL A 63 -7.09 1.93 -1.67
C VAL A 63 -6.09 2.97 -2.15
N GLY A 64 -6.00 3.21 -3.45
CA GLY A 64 -5.04 4.15 -4.03
C GLY A 64 -3.84 3.44 -4.66
N ASP A 65 -2.71 4.11 -4.69
CA ASP A 65 -1.46 3.68 -5.34
C ASP A 65 -0.30 3.43 -4.36
N SER A 66 -0.53 3.51 -3.06
CA SER A 66 0.41 2.94 -2.08
C SER A 66 0.46 1.43 -2.26
N ARG A 67 1.64 0.84 -2.12
CA ARG A 67 1.85 -0.56 -2.51
C ARG A 67 2.25 -1.45 -1.35
N CYS A 68 1.87 -2.72 -1.46
CA CYS A 68 2.43 -3.82 -0.69
C CYS A 68 3.25 -4.73 -1.61
N TYR A 69 4.46 -5.07 -1.16
CA TYR A 69 5.34 -6.04 -1.82
C TYR A 69 5.59 -7.21 -0.89
N LEU A 70 5.75 -8.39 -1.47
CA LEU A 70 6.22 -9.61 -0.81
C LEU A 70 7.62 -9.93 -1.31
N LEU A 71 8.57 -10.01 -0.39
CA LEU A 71 9.88 -10.62 -0.64
C LEU A 71 9.85 -12.06 -0.13
N ARG A 72 10.00 -13.00 -1.05
CA ARG A 72 10.04 -14.44 -0.79
C ARG A 72 11.21 -15.06 -1.55
N GLU A 73 12.08 -15.80 -0.84
CA GLU A 73 13.23 -16.51 -1.47
C GLU A 73 14.12 -15.59 -2.31
N GLY A 74 14.21 -14.30 -1.94
CA GLY A 74 15.02 -13.29 -2.65
C GLY A 74 14.32 -12.60 -3.80
N GLU A 75 13.11 -13.02 -4.17
CA GLU A 75 12.30 -12.42 -5.22
C GLU A 75 11.28 -11.44 -4.64
N LEU A 76 11.26 -10.20 -5.15
CA LEU A 76 10.31 -9.17 -4.79
C LEU A 76 9.14 -9.17 -5.76
N SER A 77 7.94 -9.43 -5.28
CA SER A 77 6.70 -9.38 -6.06
C SER A 77 5.74 -8.33 -5.50
N ARG A 78 5.04 -7.61 -6.39
CA ARG A 78 4.00 -6.67 -5.99
C ARG A 78 2.71 -7.44 -5.67
N VAL A 79 2.15 -7.17 -4.50
CA VAL A 79 0.92 -7.80 -3.99
C VAL A 79 -0.32 -6.99 -4.36
N THR A 80 -0.22 -5.66 -4.33
CA THR A 80 -1.35 -4.76 -4.59
C THR A 80 -1.36 -4.26 -6.03
N GLU A 81 -2.55 -3.95 -6.54
CA GLU A 81 -2.73 -3.21 -7.80
C GLU A 81 -3.00 -1.73 -7.50
N ASP A 82 -2.42 -0.84 -8.33
CA ASP A 82 -2.66 0.59 -8.18
C ASP A 82 -4.05 0.97 -8.68
N HIS A 83 -4.74 1.80 -7.93
CA HIS A 83 -5.98 2.42 -8.36
C HIS A 83 -5.67 3.74 -9.06
N THR A 84 -5.05 3.64 -10.25
CA THR A 84 -4.78 4.78 -11.14
C THR A 84 -5.46 4.57 -12.48
N ALA A 85 -5.70 5.68 -13.21
CA ALA A 85 -6.26 5.62 -14.56
C ALA A 85 -5.35 4.78 -15.48
N VAL A 86 -4.04 4.96 -15.37
CA VAL A 86 -3.04 4.26 -16.17
C VAL A 86 -2.99 2.77 -15.86
N ALA A 87 -3.10 2.36 -14.59
CA ALA A 87 -3.16 0.95 -14.22
C ALA A 87 -4.41 0.26 -14.79
N ALA A 88 -5.55 0.98 -14.85
CA ALA A 88 -6.76 0.46 -15.48
C ALA A 88 -6.60 0.26 -17.00
N LEU A 89 -5.95 1.20 -17.69
CA LEU A 89 -5.66 1.09 -19.13
C LEU A 89 -4.67 -0.05 -19.43
N LEU A 90 -3.63 -0.19 -18.61
CA LEU A 90 -2.65 -1.27 -18.72
C LEU A 90 -3.32 -2.65 -18.59
N ARG A 91 -4.20 -2.81 -17.59
CA ARG A 91 -4.94 -4.07 -17.37
C ARG A 91 -5.89 -4.41 -18.53
N GLN A 92 -6.43 -3.41 -19.20
CA GLN A 92 -7.28 -3.58 -20.39
C GLN A 92 -6.45 -3.85 -21.67
N GLY A 93 -5.11 -3.81 -21.60
CA GLY A 93 -4.24 -3.93 -22.75
C GLY A 93 -4.27 -2.75 -23.70
N LEU A 94 -4.74 -1.59 -23.22
CA LEU A 94 -4.81 -0.34 -24.00
C LEU A 94 -3.51 0.47 -23.92
N LEU A 95 -2.61 0.11 -23.00
CA LEU A 95 -1.25 0.64 -22.88
C LEU A 95 -0.28 -0.51 -22.69
N THR A 96 0.95 -0.35 -23.19
CA THR A 96 2.08 -1.18 -22.79
C THR A 96 2.69 -0.71 -21.47
N PRO A 97 3.51 -1.54 -20.79
CA PRO A 97 4.21 -1.10 -19.59
C PRO A 97 5.09 0.14 -19.80
N GLU A 98 5.73 0.26 -20.96
CA GLU A 98 6.58 1.38 -21.33
C GLU A 98 5.78 2.67 -21.53
N GLU A 99 4.63 2.60 -22.20
CA GLU A 99 3.71 3.72 -22.37
C GLU A 99 3.12 4.16 -21.03
N ALA A 100 2.75 3.20 -20.17
CA ALA A 100 2.24 3.47 -18.84
C ALA A 100 3.26 4.21 -17.95
N ALA A 101 4.53 3.83 -18.02
CA ALA A 101 5.60 4.44 -17.24
C ALA A 101 5.84 5.92 -17.59
N CYS A 102 5.58 6.30 -18.86
CA CYS A 102 5.77 7.66 -19.36
C CYS A 102 4.46 8.47 -19.45
N HIS A 103 3.32 7.88 -19.04
CA HIS A 103 2.03 8.54 -19.19
C HIS A 103 1.92 9.77 -18.29
N PRO A 104 1.39 10.93 -18.79
CA PRO A 104 1.27 12.14 -17.98
C PRO A 104 0.40 11.94 -16.72
N ASP A 105 -0.66 11.13 -16.81
CA ASP A 105 -1.60 10.87 -15.73
C ASP A 105 -1.23 9.62 -14.90
N ARG A 106 0.04 9.14 -14.94
CA ARG A 106 0.46 7.93 -14.22
C ARG A 106 0.24 8.00 -12.70
N HIS A 107 0.16 9.21 -12.13
CA HIS A 107 -0.12 9.47 -10.72
C HIS A 107 -1.58 9.84 -10.43
N ALA A 108 -2.46 9.86 -11.45
CA ALA A 108 -3.86 10.20 -11.27
C ALA A 108 -4.59 9.01 -10.63
N ILE A 109 -4.78 9.09 -9.31
CA ILE A 109 -5.52 8.06 -8.55
C ILE A 109 -7.01 8.12 -8.88
N THR A 110 -7.64 6.96 -9.01
CA THR A 110 -9.08 6.81 -9.30
C THR A 110 -9.88 6.38 -8.08
N ARG A 111 -9.18 6.05 -6.97
CA ARG A 111 -9.82 5.60 -5.73
C ARG A 111 -9.01 6.08 -4.53
N ALA A 112 -9.68 6.76 -3.58
CA ALA A 112 -9.06 7.28 -2.36
C ALA A 112 -10.05 7.26 -1.19
N ILE A 113 -9.54 7.12 0.02
CA ILE A 113 -10.29 7.29 1.27
C ILE A 113 -10.81 8.73 1.37
N GLY A 114 -12.09 8.91 1.64
CA GLY A 114 -12.70 10.21 1.96
C GLY A 114 -13.14 11.06 0.78
N VAL A 115 -12.92 10.63 -0.46
CA VAL A 115 -13.34 11.36 -1.67
C VAL A 115 -14.81 11.08 -2.00
N GLU A 116 -15.23 9.82 -1.90
CA GLU A 116 -16.61 9.38 -2.14
C GLU A 116 -17.27 8.92 -0.83
N PRO A 117 -18.64 8.90 -0.78
CA PRO A 117 -19.36 8.45 0.40
C PRO A 117 -19.00 7.02 0.84
N GLU A 118 -18.72 6.17 -0.14
CA GLU A 118 -18.32 4.78 0.02
C GLU A 118 -17.04 4.52 -0.78
N VAL A 119 -16.19 3.65 -0.28
CA VAL A 119 -14.97 3.20 -0.95
C VAL A 119 -14.93 1.68 -1.01
N GLN A 120 -14.40 1.14 -2.09
CA GLN A 120 -14.23 -0.30 -2.27
C GLN A 120 -12.73 -0.62 -2.24
N PRO A 121 -12.21 -1.15 -1.12
CA PRO A 121 -10.84 -1.64 -1.05
C PRO A 121 -10.67 -2.93 -1.87
N ASP A 122 -9.49 -3.12 -2.44
CA ASP A 122 -9.07 -4.42 -2.92
C ASP A 122 -8.43 -5.21 -1.78
N TYR A 123 -8.68 -6.52 -1.73
CA TYR A 123 -8.16 -7.41 -0.69
C TYR A 123 -7.33 -8.53 -1.30
N THR A 124 -6.19 -8.82 -0.69
CA THR A 124 -5.33 -9.95 -1.08
C THR A 124 -4.94 -10.75 0.16
N VAL A 125 -5.10 -12.06 0.09
CA VAL A 125 -4.69 -13.02 1.13
C VAL A 125 -3.35 -13.64 0.75
N ILE A 126 -2.41 -13.65 1.69
CA ILE A 126 -1.08 -14.23 1.52
C ILE A 126 -0.84 -15.25 2.62
N ASN A 127 -0.57 -16.49 2.24
CA ASN A 127 -0.03 -17.48 3.16
C ASN A 127 1.47 -17.25 3.31
N LEU A 128 1.87 -16.74 4.48
CA LEU A 128 3.25 -16.40 4.79
C LEU A 128 4.06 -17.64 5.12
N LYS A 129 5.28 -17.68 4.61
CA LYS A 129 6.30 -18.68 4.97
C LYS A 129 7.35 -18.03 5.86
N THR A 130 8.04 -18.84 6.66
CA THR A 130 9.22 -18.36 7.40
C THR A 130 10.23 -17.76 6.43
N GLY A 131 10.73 -16.59 6.76
CA GLY A 131 11.65 -15.81 5.91
C GLY A 131 10.98 -14.83 4.97
N ASP A 132 9.64 -14.87 4.81
CA ASP A 132 8.92 -13.85 4.03
C ASP A 132 8.97 -12.49 4.68
N ALA A 133 9.02 -11.45 3.84
CA ALA A 133 8.85 -10.08 4.31
C ALA A 133 7.80 -9.33 3.49
N LEU A 134 6.94 -8.57 4.18
CA LEU A 134 6.00 -7.65 3.54
C LEU A 134 6.51 -6.22 3.72
N LEU A 135 6.62 -5.49 2.61
CA LEU A 135 6.93 -4.07 2.57
C LEU A 135 5.70 -3.30 2.10
N LEU A 136 5.16 -2.44 2.97
CA LEU A 136 4.13 -1.47 2.59
C LEU A 136 4.80 -0.12 2.42
N CYS A 137 4.54 0.57 1.31
CA CYS A 137 5.18 1.86 1.06
C CYS A 137 4.32 2.81 0.23
N SER A 138 4.61 4.11 0.38
CA SER A 138 4.10 5.16 -0.49
C SER A 138 4.85 5.21 -1.83
N ASP A 139 4.30 5.94 -2.77
CA ASP A 139 4.84 6.13 -4.11
C ASP A 139 6.22 6.81 -4.13
N GLY A 140 6.51 7.67 -3.18
CA GLY A 140 7.83 8.28 -3.03
C GLY A 140 8.97 7.27 -2.87
N LEU A 141 8.70 6.06 -2.34
CA LEU A 141 9.72 5.03 -2.25
C LEU A 141 9.93 4.29 -3.58
N TYR A 142 8.87 3.74 -4.18
CA TYR A 142 8.99 2.90 -5.37
C TYR A 142 9.22 3.70 -6.66
N ASN A 143 8.90 5.01 -6.67
CA ASN A 143 9.27 5.90 -7.76
C ASN A 143 10.74 6.33 -7.69
N ALA A 144 11.32 6.40 -6.48
CA ALA A 144 12.74 6.71 -6.30
C ALA A 144 13.65 5.49 -6.52
N LEU A 145 13.21 4.29 -6.11
CA LEU A 145 14.00 3.05 -6.21
C LEU A 145 13.34 2.08 -7.21
N PRO A 146 13.96 1.85 -8.37
CA PRO A 146 13.53 0.79 -9.30
C PRO A 146 13.50 -0.59 -8.62
N PRO A 147 12.74 -1.57 -9.14
CA PRO A 147 12.52 -2.87 -8.48
C PRO A 147 13.79 -3.58 -8.01
N GLY A 148 14.89 -3.53 -8.78
CA GLY A 148 16.17 -4.12 -8.39
C GLY A 148 16.77 -3.43 -7.17
N GLU A 149 16.86 -2.11 -7.17
CA GLU A 149 17.40 -1.32 -6.05
C GLU A 149 16.51 -1.42 -4.81
N LEU A 150 15.19 -1.46 -4.99
CA LEU A 150 14.24 -1.68 -3.90
C LEU A 150 14.45 -3.05 -3.25
N THR A 151 14.67 -4.09 -4.06
CA THR A 151 14.96 -5.45 -3.57
C THR A 151 16.26 -5.48 -2.78
N GLU A 152 17.34 -4.88 -3.29
CA GLU A 152 18.64 -4.80 -2.60
C GLU A 152 18.53 -4.05 -1.28
N ALA A 153 17.87 -2.89 -1.28
CA ALA A 153 17.68 -2.09 -0.07
C ALA A 153 16.87 -2.85 1.00
N LEU A 154 15.83 -3.58 0.58
CA LEU A 154 15.02 -4.40 1.47
C LEU A 154 15.85 -5.55 2.06
N GLN A 155 16.65 -6.23 1.24
CA GLN A 155 17.55 -7.30 1.70
C GLN A 155 18.62 -6.80 2.68
N GLU A 156 19.14 -5.58 2.51
CA GLU A 156 20.05 -4.96 3.47
C GLU A 156 19.39 -4.78 4.84
N VAL A 157 18.15 -4.29 4.86
CA VAL A 157 17.37 -4.13 6.11
C VAL A 157 17.12 -5.49 6.77
N LEU A 158 16.78 -6.51 6.01
CA LEU A 158 16.57 -7.86 6.55
C LEU A 158 17.85 -8.49 7.10
N ARG A 159 19.04 -8.09 6.60
CA ARG A 159 20.34 -8.49 7.14
C ARG A 159 20.78 -7.69 8.37
N GLY A 160 19.98 -6.73 8.82
CA GLY A 160 20.18 -5.97 10.06
C GLY A 160 20.48 -4.49 9.89
N ALA A 161 20.41 -3.94 8.67
CA ALA A 161 20.46 -2.50 8.49
C ALA A 161 19.16 -1.85 9.01
N ASP A 162 19.25 -0.57 9.40
CA ASP A 162 18.08 0.21 9.79
C ASP A 162 17.19 0.48 8.57
N ILE A 163 15.87 0.47 8.75
CA ILE A 163 14.90 0.79 7.69
C ILE A 163 15.11 2.19 7.10
N HIS A 164 15.67 3.12 7.89
CA HIS A 164 16.05 4.45 7.40
C HIS A 164 17.10 4.40 6.29
N THR A 165 17.88 3.32 6.16
CA THR A 165 18.80 3.13 5.04
C THR A 165 18.04 3.14 3.70
N MET A 166 16.88 2.50 3.64
CA MET A 166 16.02 2.49 2.46
C MET A 166 15.48 3.90 2.15
N ILE A 167 15.01 4.62 3.18
CA ILE A 167 14.55 6.01 3.05
C ILE A 167 15.68 6.92 2.55
N ASN A 168 16.89 6.77 3.11
CA ASN A 168 18.05 7.56 2.72
C ASN A 168 18.47 7.31 1.27
N LYS A 169 18.42 6.04 0.81
CA LYS A 169 18.67 5.70 -0.60
C LYS A 169 17.68 6.38 -1.53
N ALA A 170 16.38 6.33 -1.20
CA ALA A 170 15.33 6.97 -1.97
C ALA A 170 15.50 8.50 -2.02
N ASN A 171 15.87 9.12 -0.90
CA ASN A 171 16.18 10.55 -0.85
C ASN A 171 17.41 10.90 -1.70
N ALA A 172 18.47 10.08 -1.66
CA ALA A 172 19.67 10.28 -2.47
C ALA A 172 19.41 10.10 -3.98
N ALA A 173 18.41 9.28 -4.34
CA ALA A 173 17.95 9.10 -5.72
C ALA A 173 17.05 10.26 -6.23
N GLY A 174 16.89 11.32 -5.43
CA GLY A 174 16.17 12.53 -5.79
C GLY A 174 15.00 12.88 -4.88
N GLY A 175 14.49 11.94 -4.08
CA GLY A 175 13.41 12.15 -3.11
C GLY A 175 12.20 12.86 -3.73
N PRO A 176 11.54 12.32 -4.76
CA PRO A 176 10.55 13.06 -5.55
C PRO A 176 9.29 13.42 -4.75
N ASP A 177 9.04 12.70 -3.65
CA ASP A 177 7.86 12.89 -2.80
C ASP A 177 8.15 12.46 -1.34
N ASN A 178 7.16 12.58 -0.48
CA ASN A 178 7.18 12.04 0.88
C ASN A 178 7.32 10.51 0.86
N ILE A 179 8.20 9.99 1.67
CA ILE A 179 8.53 8.55 1.69
C ILE A 179 8.07 7.94 3.00
N THR A 180 7.24 6.91 2.88
CA THR A 180 6.84 6.08 4.02
C THR A 180 7.11 4.61 3.70
N ALA A 181 7.65 3.88 4.66
CA ALA A 181 7.87 2.44 4.55
C ALA A 181 7.54 1.74 5.89
N VAL A 182 6.82 0.64 5.80
CA VAL A 182 6.55 -0.27 6.93
C VAL A 182 6.97 -1.66 6.51
N LEU A 183 7.83 -2.29 7.32
CA LEU A 183 8.36 -3.63 7.06
C LEU A 183 7.89 -4.60 8.14
N MET A 184 7.30 -5.71 7.72
CA MET A 184 7.03 -6.89 8.54
C MET A 184 7.90 -8.05 8.04
N HIS A 185 8.60 -8.73 8.94
CA HIS A 185 9.43 -9.90 8.64
C HIS A 185 8.90 -11.11 9.42
N ASN A 186 8.47 -12.16 8.70
CA ASN A 186 7.99 -13.41 9.27
C ASN A 186 9.20 -14.33 9.58
N ARG A 187 9.66 -14.29 10.82
CA ARG A 187 10.84 -15.06 11.33
C ARG A 187 10.46 -16.44 11.83
#